data_7599e6125518c928303ee3adfafbf52e
#
_entry.id   7599e6125518c928303ee3adfafbf52e
#
_cell.length_a   1.000
_cell.length_b   1.000
_cell.length_c   1.000
_cell.angle_alpha   90.00
_cell.angle_beta   90.00
_cell.angle_gamma   90.00
#
_symmetry.space_group_name_H-M   'P 1'
#
loop_
_entity.id
_entity.type
_entity.pdbx_description
1 polymer ?
#
loop_
_entity_poly.entity_id
_entity_poly.type
_entity_poly.pdbx_seq_one_letter_code
_entity_poly.pdbx_strand_id
1 'polypeptide(L)'
;VIKKPRRKNIIGRRVAEARHGGKRSLTQDALSGKLARLGIQLDRAAISKIESNHRYVLDYELKALADVLGVEVNWLLGDEKR
;
A
#
# COMPACT_ATOMS: atom_id res chain seq x y z
N VAL A 1 5.37 23.77 -5.59
CA VAL A 1 6.00 22.95 -6.63
C VAL A 1 6.25 21.55 -6.10
N ILE A 2 5.75 20.55 -6.82
CA ILE A 2 5.94 19.17 -6.45
C ILE A 2 7.20 18.65 -7.13
N LYS A 3 8.15 18.19 -6.32
CA LYS A 3 9.34 17.53 -6.86
C LYS A 3 9.05 16.06 -7.09
N LYS A 4 9.45 15.55 -8.24
CA LYS A 4 9.37 14.12 -8.50
C LYS A 4 10.28 13.37 -7.52
N PRO A 5 9.78 12.41 -6.75
CA PRO A 5 10.64 11.66 -5.83
C PRO A 5 11.55 10.71 -6.58
N ARG A 6 12.70 10.37 -6.00
CA ARG A 6 13.59 9.34 -6.56
C ARG A 6 12.94 7.96 -6.47
N ARG A 7 12.14 7.76 -5.43
CA ARG A 7 11.40 6.51 -5.22
C ARG A 7 10.30 6.36 -6.26
N LYS A 8 9.96 5.12 -6.56
CA LYS A 8 8.88 4.84 -7.52
C LYS A 8 7.49 5.04 -6.93
N ASN A 9 7.38 5.10 -5.62
CA ASN A 9 6.14 5.47 -4.95
C ASN A 9 6.47 6.18 -3.64
N ILE A 10 5.48 6.84 -3.06
CA ILE A 10 5.65 7.55 -1.79
C ILE A 10 4.85 6.90 -0.66
N ILE A 11 4.20 5.77 -0.92
CA ILE A 11 3.26 5.16 0.02
C ILE A 11 3.84 3.97 0.78
N GLY A 12 5.00 3.46 0.38
CA GLY A 12 5.49 2.17 0.84
C GLY A 12 5.58 2.04 2.36
N ARG A 13 6.14 3.05 3.02
CA ARG A 13 6.29 3.05 4.47
C ARG A 13 4.92 2.95 5.16
N ARG A 14 3.94 3.69 4.67
CA ARG A 14 2.60 3.70 5.28
C ARG A 14 1.82 2.44 4.97
N VAL A 15 2.06 1.82 3.82
CA VAL A 15 1.49 0.51 3.53
C VAL A 15 2.00 -0.51 4.56
N ALA A 16 3.31 -0.55 4.79
CA ALA A 16 3.89 -1.44 5.78
C ALA A 16 3.37 -1.14 7.18
N GLU A 17 3.30 0.13 7.54
CA GLU A 17 2.81 0.58 8.84
C GLU A 17 1.35 0.15 9.06
N ALA A 18 0.49 0.36 8.06
CA ALA A 18 -0.91 -0.01 8.16
C ALA A 18 -1.09 -1.53 8.21
N ARG A 19 -0.25 -2.26 7.45
CA ARG A 19 -0.29 -3.72 7.45
C ARG A 19 0.04 -4.28 8.84
N HIS A 20 1.02 -3.69 9.52
CA HIS A 20 1.42 -4.11 10.87
C HIS A 20 0.51 -3.59 11.96
N GLY A 21 -0.07 -2.41 11.77
CA GLY A 21 -0.74 -1.66 12.83
C GLY A 21 -2.24 -1.88 12.97
N GLY A 22 -2.86 -2.76 12.17
CA GLY A 22 -4.28 -3.05 12.29
C GLY A 22 -4.59 -3.93 13.50
N LYS A 23 -5.89 -4.17 13.75
CA LYS A 23 -6.31 -5.07 14.83
C LYS A 23 -5.70 -6.44 14.70
N ARG A 24 -5.50 -6.90 13.46
CA ARG A 24 -4.74 -8.11 13.16
C ARG A 24 -3.64 -7.71 12.21
N SER A 25 -2.42 -7.89 12.64
CA SER A 25 -1.27 -7.70 11.77
C SER A 25 -1.39 -8.67 10.59
N LEU A 26 -1.26 -8.15 9.38
CA LEU A 26 -1.32 -8.97 8.17
C LEU A 26 0.08 -9.25 7.67
N THR A 27 0.30 -10.50 7.23
CA THR A 27 1.52 -10.80 6.46
C THR A 27 1.35 -10.23 5.05
N GLN A 28 2.46 -10.14 4.32
CA GLN A 28 2.38 -9.73 2.91
C GLN A 28 1.55 -10.71 2.09
N ASP A 29 1.65 -12.02 2.39
CA ASP A 29 0.85 -13.04 1.71
C ASP A 29 -0.65 -12.86 2.02
N ALA A 30 -1.00 -12.55 3.26
CA ALA A 30 -2.40 -12.33 3.63
C ALA A 30 -2.96 -11.09 2.92
N LEU A 31 -2.17 -10.03 2.83
CA LEU A 31 -2.57 -8.83 2.09
C LEU A 31 -2.77 -9.15 0.62
N SER A 32 -1.85 -9.90 0.02
CA SER A 32 -1.97 -10.35 -1.37
C SER A 32 -3.29 -11.09 -1.60
N GLY A 33 -3.64 -12.02 -0.70
CA GLY A 33 -4.89 -12.78 -0.80
C GLY A 33 -6.13 -11.92 -0.74
N LYS A 34 -6.14 -10.94 0.16
CA LYS A 34 -7.28 -10.01 0.29
C LYS A 34 -7.41 -9.13 -0.95
N LEU A 35 -6.31 -8.67 -1.52
CA LEU A 35 -6.33 -7.89 -2.76
C LEU A 35 -6.83 -8.72 -3.93
N ALA A 36 -6.44 -9.98 -4.00
CA ALA A 36 -6.88 -10.88 -5.07
C ALA A 36 -8.41 -11.03 -5.08
N ARG A 37 -9.06 -11.00 -3.92
CA ARG A 37 -10.53 -11.06 -3.82
C ARG A 37 -11.18 -9.84 -4.45
N LEU A 38 -10.47 -8.73 -4.54
CA LEU A 38 -10.94 -7.51 -5.20
C LEU A 38 -10.54 -7.46 -6.68
N GLY A 39 -9.92 -8.53 -7.19
CA GLY A 39 -9.44 -8.57 -8.56
C GLY A 39 -8.11 -7.86 -8.77
N ILE A 40 -7.40 -7.56 -7.71
CA ILE A 40 -6.11 -6.86 -7.77
C ILE A 40 -4.99 -7.87 -7.61
N GLN A 41 -4.18 -8.01 -8.65
CA GLN A 41 -3.10 -8.99 -8.68
C GLN A 41 -1.79 -8.37 -8.22
N LEU A 42 -1.56 -8.40 -6.91
CA LEU A 42 -0.30 -7.98 -6.31
C LEU A 42 0.19 -9.14 -5.45
N ASP A 43 1.18 -9.87 -5.94
CA ASP A 43 1.74 -10.96 -5.18
C ASP A 43 2.66 -10.44 -4.06
N ARG A 44 3.18 -11.35 -3.24
CA ARG A 44 4.05 -11.01 -2.14
C ARG A 44 5.26 -10.18 -2.59
N ALA A 45 5.87 -10.57 -3.72
CA ALA A 45 7.04 -9.87 -4.25
C ALA A 45 6.69 -8.43 -4.65
N ALA A 46 5.52 -8.25 -5.28
CA ALA A 46 5.04 -6.92 -5.66
C ALA A 46 4.79 -6.05 -4.42
N ILE A 47 4.15 -6.62 -3.40
CA ILE A 47 3.90 -5.89 -2.14
C ILE A 47 5.22 -5.50 -1.48
N SER A 48 6.18 -6.42 -1.42
CA SER A 48 7.50 -6.12 -0.86
C SER A 48 8.17 -4.95 -1.59
N LYS A 49 8.09 -4.94 -2.92
CA LYS A 49 8.65 -3.84 -3.72
C LYS A 49 7.91 -2.52 -3.49
N ILE A 50 6.59 -2.57 -3.29
CA ILE A 50 5.84 -1.37 -2.95
C ILE A 50 6.30 -0.81 -1.61
N GLU A 51 6.43 -1.67 -0.60
CA GLU A 51 6.83 -1.27 0.75
C GLU A 51 8.25 -0.70 0.80
N SER A 52 9.11 -1.16 -0.11
CA SER A 52 10.49 -0.65 -0.21
C SER A 52 10.63 0.48 -1.23
N ASN A 53 9.54 0.95 -1.81
CA ASN A 53 9.49 2.06 -2.77
C ASN A 53 10.17 1.74 -4.11
N HIS A 54 10.23 0.47 -4.49
CA HIS A 54 10.88 0.01 -5.73
C HIS A 54 9.90 -0.34 -6.85
N ARG A 55 8.60 -0.08 -6.65
CA ARG A 55 7.57 -0.38 -7.65
C ARG A 55 6.59 0.77 -7.76
N TYR A 56 6.24 1.14 -8.98
CA TYR A 56 5.14 2.11 -9.19
C TYR A 56 3.82 1.48 -8.76
N VAL A 57 2.89 2.31 -8.31
CA VAL A 57 1.58 1.89 -7.85
C VAL A 57 0.54 2.58 -8.72
N LEU A 58 -0.34 1.80 -9.32
CA LEU A 58 -1.42 2.33 -10.15
C LEU A 58 -2.55 2.85 -9.25
N ASP A 59 -3.34 3.77 -9.77
CA ASP A 59 -4.38 4.42 -8.97
C ASP A 59 -5.38 3.43 -8.36
N TYR A 60 -5.82 2.44 -9.13
CA TYR A 60 -6.75 1.45 -8.61
C TYR A 60 -6.08 0.50 -7.60
N GLU A 61 -4.76 0.29 -7.71
CA GLU A 61 -4.01 -0.47 -6.71
C GLU A 61 -3.94 0.31 -5.40
N LEU A 62 -3.70 1.61 -5.48
CA LEU A 62 -3.69 2.49 -4.31
C LEU A 62 -5.04 2.46 -3.60
N LYS A 63 -6.12 2.56 -4.35
CA LYS A 63 -7.47 2.53 -3.80
C LYS A 63 -7.75 1.20 -3.09
N ALA A 64 -7.37 0.09 -3.73
CA ALA A 64 -7.57 -1.24 -3.17
C ALA A 64 -6.74 -1.45 -1.89
N LEU A 65 -5.49 -0.97 -1.89
CA LEU A 65 -4.65 -1.04 -0.69
C LEU A 65 -5.29 -0.29 0.48
N ALA A 66 -5.80 0.91 0.22
CA ALA A 66 -6.47 1.71 1.24
C ALA A 66 -7.69 0.97 1.80
N ASP A 67 -8.52 0.41 0.92
CA ASP A 67 -9.73 -0.31 1.31
C ASP A 67 -9.40 -1.54 2.18
N VAL A 68 -8.45 -2.35 1.75
CA VAL A 68 -8.08 -3.57 2.49
C VAL A 68 -7.42 -3.24 3.82
N LEU A 69 -6.57 -2.21 3.85
CA LEU A 69 -5.86 -1.82 5.06
C LEU A 69 -6.72 -0.97 6.00
N GLY A 70 -7.91 -0.54 5.56
CA GLY A 70 -8.80 0.25 6.40
C GLY A 70 -8.29 1.65 6.69
N VAL A 71 -7.60 2.24 5.74
CA VAL A 71 -7.06 3.61 5.89
C VAL A 71 -7.53 4.46 4.71
N GLU A 72 -7.43 5.78 4.88
CA GLU A 72 -7.74 6.72 3.82
C GLU A 72 -6.61 6.74 2.78
N VAL A 73 -6.98 6.91 1.51
CA VAL A 73 -6.00 7.09 0.44
C VAL A 73 -5.08 8.27 0.76
N ASN A 74 -5.66 9.37 1.23
CA ASN A 74 -4.86 10.56 1.58
C ASN A 74 -3.82 10.27 2.65
N TRP A 75 -4.16 9.44 3.63
CA TRP A 75 -3.18 9.05 4.64
C TRP A 75 -2.02 8.27 4.03
N LEU A 76 -2.31 7.34 3.12
CA LEU A 76 -1.25 6.61 2.41
C LEU A 76 -0.35 7.57 1.63
N LEU A 77 -0.92 8.65 1.08
CA LEU A 77 -0.17 9.63 0.30
C LEU A 77 0.60 10.63 1.16
N GLY A 78 0.49 10.54 2.47
CA GLY A 78 1.31 11.35 3.38
C GLY A 78 0.57 12.31 4.28
N ASP A 79 -0.75 12.42 4.17
CA ASP A 79 -1.51 13.31 5.05
C ASP A 79 -1.51 12.76 6.48
N GLU A 80 -1.48 13.65 7.45
CA GLU A 80 -1.40 13.28 8.87
C GLU A 80 -2.69 12.64 9.38
N LYS A 81 -3.83 13.02 8.84
CA LYS A 81 -5.13 12.52 9.30
C LYS A 81 -5.44 11.17 8.68
N ARG A 82 -5.86 10.24 9.51
CA ARG A 82 -6.24 8.90 9.09
C ARG A 82 -7.72 8.79 8.74
#